data_7d3eacc3bc6b3cc4d4ae407ddfada2c8
#
_entry.id   7d3eacc3bc6b3cc4d4ae407ddfada2c8
#
_cell.length_a   1.000
_cell.length_b   1.000
_cell.length_c   1.000
_cell.angle_alpha   90.00
_cell.angle_beta   90.00
_cell.angle_gamma   90.00
#
_symmetry.space_group_name_H-M   'P 1'
#
loop_
_entity.id
_entity.type
_entity.pdbx_description
1 polymer ?
#
loop_
_entity_poly.entity_id
_entity_poly.type
_entity_poly.pdbx_seq_one_letter_code
_entity_poly.pdbx_strand_id
1 'polypeptide(L)'
;MFINSHLATGYLLHRLKVFEKKWLILWLIAAVIPDIDGLWSKSVVEHHSILHTPSIWIVICGFGWFVGFLRKDENIKTFFIILFIGSNVHLFTDYFTARTVGIKWLYPMNNTDYYLFPIKPENGNIPIWEMIVDPYI
;
A
#
# COMPACT_ATOMS: atom_id res chain seq x y z
N MET A 1 -7.37 -3.05 -5.14
CA MET A 1 -8.73 -2.96 -4.48
C MET A 1 -9.24 -1.53 -4.60
N PHE A 2 -10.56 -1.24 -4.37
CA PHE A 2 -11.05 0.14 -4.43
C PHE A 2 -10.57 0.98 -3.24
N ILE A 3 -10.28 2.26 -3.46
CA ILE A 3 -9.83 3.23 -2.42
C ILE A 3 -10.71 3.20 -1.16
N ASN A 4 -12.03 3.06 -1.33
CA ASN A 4 -12.97 2.98 -0.21
C ASN A 4 -12.69 1.79 0.72
N SER A 5 -12.27 0.66 0.18
CA SER A 5 -11.94 -0.53 0.96
C SER A 5 -10.64 -0.34 1.75
N HIS A 6 -9.64 0.33 1.16
CA HIS A 6 -8.41 0.67 1.86
C HIS A 6 -8.67 1.69 2.98
N LEU A 7 -9.51 2.70 2.75
CA LEU A 7 -9.94 3.64 3.80
C LEU A 7 -10.65 2.91 4.95
N ALA A 8 -11.56 1.97 4.63
CA ALA A 8 -12.22 1.16 5.65
C ALA A 8 -11.21 0.32 6.45
N THR A 9 -10.22 -0.26 5.78
CA THR A 9 -9.13 -1.01 6.44
C THR A 9 -8.32 -0.12 7.37
N GLY A 10 -7.92 1.09 6.94
CA GLY A 10 -7.23 2.06 7.77
C GLY A 10 -8.04 2.48 9.00
N TYR A 11 -9.35 2.68 8.82
CA TYR A 11 -10.25 2.95 9.94
C TYR A 11 -10.33 1.78 10.92
N LEU A 12 -10.46 0.54 10.44
CA LEU A 12 -10.48 -0.65 11.29
C LEU A 12 -9.18 -0.82 12.08
N LEU A 13 -8.01 -0.63 11.45
CA LEU A 13 -6.73 -0.65 12.14
C LEU A 13 -6.67 0.38 13.28
N HIS A 14 -7.15 1.60 13.02
CA HIS A 14 -7.25 2.61 14.09
C HIS A 14 -8.17 2.16 15.24
N ARG A 15 -9.26 1.44 14.95
CA ARG A 15 -10.22 0.94 15.94
C ARG A 15 -9.64 -0.13 16.87
N LEU A 16 -8.53 -0.76 16.53
CA LEU A 16 -7.80 -1.69 17.41
C LEU A 16 -7.21 -0.99 18.64
N LYS A 17 -7.19 0.36 18.65
CA LYS A 17 -6.75 1.21 19.78
C LYS A 17 -5.30 0.96 20.24
N VAL A 18 -4.46 0.44 19.37
CA VAL A 18 -3.03 0.24 19.66
C VAL A 18 -2.31 1.58 19.83
N PHE A 19 -2.80 2.61 19.12
CA PHE A 19 -2.28 3.98 19.20
C PHE A 19 -3.39 4.98 19.55
N GLU A 20 -2.99 6.19 19.97
CA GLU A 20 -3.91 7.24 20.38
C GLU A 20 -4.87 7.67 19.25
N LYS A 21 -6.04 8.20 19.64
CA LYS A 21 -7.09 8.66 18.71
C LYS A 21 -6.62 9.74 17.72
N LYS A 22 -5.62 10.55 18.09
CA LYS A 22 -5.06 11.60 17.22
C LYS A 22 -4.49 11.07 15.89
N TRP A 23 -4.16 9.78 15.82
CA TRP A 23 -3.54 9.14 14.65
C TRP A 23 -4.54 8.64 13.59
N LEU A 24 -5.85 8.89 13.75
CA LEU A 24 -6.87 8.42 12.79
C LEU A 24 -6.56 8.85 11.36
N ILE A 25 -6.26 10.12 11.14
CA ILE A 25 -5.99 10.64 9.78
C ILE A 25 -4.76 9.93 9.17
N LEU A 26 -3.73 9.71 9.97
CA LEU A 26 -2.54 9.01 9.49
C LEU A 26 -2.85 7.55 9.10
N TRP A 27 -3.69 6.84 9.86
CA TRP A 27 -4.13 5.50 9.50
C TRP A 27 -4.87 5.45 8.16
N LEU A 28 -5.73 6.44 7.89
CA LEU A 28 -6.45 6.54 6.63
C LEU A 28 -5.48 6.83 5.47
N ILE A 29 -4.54 7.76 5.66
CA ILE A 29 -3.52 8.07 4.65
C ILE A 29 -2.62 6.86 4.41
N ALA A 30 -2.11 6.22 5.45
CA ALA A 30 -1.21 5.07 5.34
C ALA A 30 -1.83 3.90 4.59
N ALA A 31 -3.15 3.71 4.72
CA ALA A 31 -3.88 2.67 4.02
C ALA A 31 -4.15 2.98 2.53
N VAL A 32 -3.93 4.21 2.07
CA VAL A 32 -4.20 4.63 0.68
C VAL A 32 -2.95 5.11 -0.04
N ILE A 33 -1.90 5.51 0.70
CA ILE A 33 -0.72 6.13 0.11
C ILE A 33 0.00 5.29 -0.96
N PRO A 34 0.00 3.95 -0.94
CA PRO A 34 0.54 3.17 -2.06
C PRO A 34 -0.17 3.44 -3.38
N ASP A 35 -1.47 3.74 -3.36
CA ASP A 35 -2.28 4.03 -4.56
C ASP A 35 -2.01 5.43 -5.15
N ILE A 36 -1.21 6.27 -4.50
CA ILE A 36 -0.95 7.63 -4.99
C ILE A 36 -0.27 7.63 -6.35
N ASP A 37 0.45 6.56 -6.70
CA ASP A 37 1.07 6.39 -8.01
C ASP A 37 0.04 6.29 -9.14
N GLY A 38 -1.20 5.91 -8.84
CA GLY A 38 -2.32 5.96 -9.78
C GLY A 38 -2.60 7.35 -10.36
N LEU A 39 -2.16 8.43 -9.70
CA LEU A 39 -2.33 9.81 -10.20
C LEU A 39 -1.51 10.11 -11.46
N TRP A 40 -0.41 9.38 -11.69
CA TRP A 40 0.47 9.55 -12.85
C TRP A 40 0.65 8.29 -13.69
N SER A 41 0.15 7.15 -13.22
CA SER A 41 0.21 5.89 -13.95
C SER A 41 -0.73 5.90 -15.16
N LYS A 42 -0.26 5.36 -16.27
CA LYS A 42 -1.03 5.26 -17.53
C LYS A 42 -1.70 3.90 -17.69
N SER A 43 -1.15 2.89 -17.01
CA SER A 43 -1.66 1.52 -17.06
C SER A 43 -1.70 0.89 -15.67
N VAL A 44 -2.41 -0.22 -15.52
CA VAL A 44 -2.49 -0.98 -14.27
C VAL A 44 -1.12 -1.51 -13.84
N VAL A 45 -0.25 -1.90 -14.81
CA VAL A 45 1.13 -2.33 -14.51
C VAL A 45 1.97 -1.20 -13.91
N GLU A 46 1.83 0.02 -14.43
CA GLU A 46 2.55 1.18 -13.89
C GLU A 46 2.07 1.55 -12.48
N HIS A 47 0.77 1.40 -12.22
CA HIS A 47 0.19 1.62 -10.90
C HIS A 47 0.74 0.61 -9.87
N HIS A 48 0.83 -0.66 -10.20
CA HIS A 48 1.43 -1.68 -9.34
C HIS A 48 2.97 -1.71 -9.46
N SER A 49 3.60 -0.55 -9.32
CA SER A 49 5.05 -0.37 -9.48
C SER A 49 5.79 -0.30 -8.14
N ILE A 50 6.62 0.70 -7.95
CA ILE A 50 7.54 0.83 -6.81
C ILE A 50 6.80 0.96 -5.46
N LEU A 51 5.69 1.71 -5.41
CA LEU A 51 4.93 1.91 -4.18
C LEU A 51 4.15 0.66 -3.75
N HIS A 52 3.95 -0.28 -4.67
CA HIS A 52 3.36 -1.59 -4.38
C HIS A 52 4.41 -2.68 -4.08
N THR A 53 5.57 -2.26 -3.53
CA THR A 53 6.60 -3.18 -3.05
C THR A 53 6.87 -2.95 -1.56
N PRO A 54 6.96 -4.00 -0.73
CA PRO A 54 7.26 -3.83 0.70
C PRO A 54 8.61 -3.17 0.97
N SER A 55 9.60 -3.41 0.11
CA SER A 55 10.96 -2.90 0.27
C SER A 55 11.04 -1.38 0.37
N ILE A 56 10.25 -0.65 -0.44
CA ILE A 56 10.24 0.82 -0.36
C ILE A 56 9.74 1.31 1.01
N TRP A 57 8.71 0.65 1.54
CA TRP A 57 8.15 1.00 2.84
C TRP A 57 9.08 0.63 3.99
N ILE A 58 9.83 -0.49 3.88
CA ILE A 58 10.89 -0.84 4.83
C ILE A 58 11.95 0.26 4.87
N VAL A 59 12.41 0.73 3.71
CA VAL A 59 13.46 1.76 3.63
C VAL A 59 12.94 3.09 4.16
N ILE A 60 11.80 3.58 3.66
CA ILE A 60 11.26 4.90 4.06
C ILE A 60 10.92 4.91 5.55
N CYS A 61 10.16 3.92 6.01
CA CYS A 61 9.67 3.89 7.38
C CYS A 61 10.78 3.50 8.37
N GLY A 62 11.69 2.61 7.97
CA GLY A 62 12.86 2.25 8.78
C GLY A 62 13.78 3.44 9.00
N PHE A 63 14.08 4.20 7.93
CA PHE A 63 14.88 5.43 8.06
C PHE A 63 14.18 6.48 8.93
N GLY A 64 12.90 6.74 8.70
CA GLY A 64 12.16 7.71 9.49
C GLY A 64 12.04 7.30 10.97
N TRP A 65 11.81 6.03 11.24
CA TRP A 65 11.81 5.50 12.62
C TRP A 65 13.19 5.68 13.27
N PHE A 66 14.27 5.39 12.53
CA PHE A 66 15.66 5.58 13.03
C PHE A 66 15.95 7.04 13.36
N VAL A 67 15.51 8.00 12.53
CA VAL A 67 15.60 9.44 12.85
C VAL A 67 14.83 9.75 14.14
N GLY A 68 13.63 9.23 14.32
CA GLY A 68 12.86 9.38 15.56
C GLY A 68 13.58 8.79 16.78
N PHE A 69 14.24 7.64 16.60
CA PHE A 69 15.06 7.02 17.65
C PHE A 69 16.23 7.91 18.05
N LEU A 70 16.98 8.44 17.08
CA LEU A 70 18.11 9.34 17.37
C LEU A 70 17.65 10.64 18.06
N ARG A 71 16.49 11.17 17.69
CA ARG A 71 15.92 12.38 18.28
C ARG A 71 15.17 12.12 19.60
N LYS A 72 15.02 10.86 20.01
CA LYS A 72 14.21 10.43 21.15
C LYS A 72 12.75 10.95 21.07
N ASP A 73 12.21 11.05 19.84
CA ASP A 73 10.86 11.55 19.57
C ASP A 73 9.91 10.38 19.31
N GLU A 74 9.04 10.11 20.30
CA GLU A 74 8.05 9.03 20.23
C GLU A 74 6.98 9.28 19.16
N ASN A 75 6.65 10.54 18.86
CA ASN A 75 5.66 10.85 17.83
C ASN A 75 6.21 10.53 16.44
N ILE A 76 7.47 10.85 16.17
CA ILE A 76 8.14 10.49 14.89
C ILE A 76 8.20 8.97 14.76
N LYS A 77 8.59 8.24 15.80
CA LYS A 77 8.62 6.77 15.77
C LYS A 77 7.23 6.19 15.50
N THR A 78 6.22 6.66 16.22
CA THR A 78 4.84 6.23 16.06
C THR A 78 4.31 6.53 14.66
N PHE A 79 4.60 7.71 14.11
CA PHE A 79 4.22 8.10 12.76
C PHE A 79 4.72 7.06 11.74
N PHE A 80 6.00 6.71 11.76
CA PHE A 80 6.57 5.78 10.79
C PHE A 80 6.16 4.33 11.02
N ILE A 81 5.85 3.93 12.27
CA ILE A 81 5.26 2.61 12.55
C ILE A 81 3.85 2.52 11.93
N ILE A 82 3.01 3.53 12.13
CA ILE A 82 1.65 3.55 11.57
C ILE A 82 1.71 3.54 10.04
N LEU A 83 2.58 4.38 9.45
CA LEU A 83 2.78 4.43 8.02
C LEU A 83 3.21 3.07 7.46
N PHE A 84 4.16 2.41 8.11
CA PHE A 84 4.63 1.09 7.73
C PHE A 84 3.51 0.03 7.79
N ILE A 85 2.79 -0.04 8.90
CA ILE A 85 1.72 -1.03 9.09
C ILE A 85 0.60 -0.78 8.06
N GLY A 86 0.13 0.46 7.93
CA GLY A 86 -0.96 0.81 7.02
C GLY A 86 -0.63 0.50 5.56
N SER A 87 0.58 0.89 5.10
CA SER A 87 1.02 0.60 3.73
C SER A 87 1.19 -0.90 3.47
N ASN A 88 1.74 -1.66 4.41
CA ASN A 88 1.88 -3.11 4.22
C ASN A 88 0.54 -3.85 4.29
N VAL A 89 -0.40 -3.41 5.12
CA VAL A 89 -1.76 -3.98 5.11
C VAL A 89 -2.47 -3.66 3.79
N HIS A 90 -2.27 -2.46 3.21
CA HIS A 90 -2.72 -2.16 1.85
C HIS A 90 -2.19 -3.18 0.85
N LEU A 91 -0.87 -3.37 0.76
CA LEU A 91 -0.25 -4.35 -0.15
C LEU A 91 -0.78 -5.76 0.07
N PHE A 92 -0.99 -6.14 1.33
CA PHE A 92 -1.54 -7.44 1.68
C PHE A 92 -2.99 -7.60 1.19
N THR A 93 -3.82 -6.58 1.37
CA THR A 93 -5.21 -6.62 0.85
C THR A 93 -5.24 -6.67 -0.67
N ASP A 94 -4.33 -5.97 -1.35
CA ASP A 94 -4.21 -6.04 -2.80
C ASP A 94 -3.73 -7.41 -3.28
N TYR A 95 -2.80 -8.04 -2.58
CA TYR A 95 -2.40 -9.41 -2.89
C TYR A 95 -3.59 -10.39 -2.93
N PHE A 96 -4.57 -10.21 -2.04
CA PHE A 96 -5.78 -11.04 -2.03
C PHE A 96 -6.81 -10.65 -3.10
N THR A 97 -6.79 -9.42 -3.56
CA THR A 97 -7.82 -8.87 -4.46
C THR A 97 -7.31 -8.56 -5.86
N ALA A 98 -5.99 -8.45 -6.04
CA ALA A 98 -5.38 -8.21 -7.35
C ALA A 98 -5.68 -9.37 -8.31
N ARG A 99 -6.18 -9.01 -9.51
CA ARG A 99 -6.64 -9.97 -10.52
C ARG A 99 -5.86 -9.89 -11.82
N THR A 100 -5.17 -8.77 -12.04
CA THR A 100 -4.47 -8.45 -13.28
C THR A 100 -2.98 -8.32 -13.09
N VAL A 101 -2.53 -7.61 -12.04
CA VAL A 101 -1.12 -7.38 -11.70
C VAL A 101 -0.89 -7.75 -10.25
N GLY A 102 0.10 -8.58 -10.00
CA GLY A 102 0.46 -9.05 -8.67
C GLY A 102 1.29 -8.05 -7.86
N ILE A 103 1.65 -8.46 -6.65
CA ILE A 103 2.54 -7.71 -5.76
C ILE A 103 3.95 -8.26 -5.87
N LYS A 104 4.94 -7.37 -6.01
CA LYS A 104 6.37 -7.72 -6.10
C LYS A 104 7.00 -7.81 -4.71
N TRP A 105 6.68 -8.89 -3.98
CA TRP A 105 7.11 -9.07 -2.59
C TRP A 105 8.62 -9.03 -2.39
N LEU A 106 9.38 -9.51 -3.36
CA LEU A 106 10.84 -9.69 -3.25
C LEU A 106 11.63 -8.63 -4.06
N TYR A 107 10.98 -7.59 -4.57
CA TYR A 107 11.67 -6.51 -5.27
C TYR A 107 12.64 -5.78 -4.31
N PRO A 108 13.85 -5.39 -4.71
CA PRO A 108 14.44 -5.48 -6.06
C PRO A 108 15.17 -6.79 -6.37
N MET A 109 15.27 -7.73 -5.44
CA MET A 109 16.01 -8.99 -5.65
C MET A 109 15.32 -9.90 -6.67
N ASN A 110 14.00 -9.85 -6.73
CA ASN A 110 13.20 -10.59 -7.70
C ASN A 110 12.05 -9.72 -8.20
N ASN A 111 11.86 -9.68 -9.52
CA ASN A 111 10.85 -8.85 -10.19
C ASN A 111 9.56 -9.64 -10.52
N THR A 112 9.39 -10.82 -9.92
CA THR A 112 8.21 -11.66 -10.13
C THR A 112 6.99 -11.06 -9.46
N ASP A 113 5.88 -11.01 -10.20
CA ASP A 113 4.56 -10.67 -9.69
C ASP A 113 3.93 -11.90 -9.00
N TYR A 114 3.53 -11.72 -7.76
CA TYR A 114 2.89 -12.75 -6.96
C TYR A 114 1.38 -12.49 -6.88
N TYR A 115 0.61 -13.51 -7.23
CA TYR A 115 -0.85 -13.52 -7.20
C TYR A 115 -1.35 -14.60 -6.26
N LEU A 116 -2.49 -14.35 -5.62
CA LEU A 116 -3.25 -15.42 -4.97
C LEU A 116 -4.25 -16.05 -5.96
N PHE A 117 -5.00 -15.21 -6.68
CA PHE A 117 -6.02 -15.64 -7.63
C PHE A 117 -5.97 -14.79 -8.92
N PRO A 118 -5.00 -15.00 -9.82
CA PRO A 118 -4.95 -14.26 -11.08
C PRO A 118 -6.14 -14.69 -11.96
N ILE A 119 -6.97 -13.72 -12.37
CA ILE A 119 -8.13 -13.98 -13.24
C ILE A 119 -7.85 -13.50 -14.66
N LYS A 120 -7.27 -12.29 -14.79
CA LYS A 120 -7.02 -11.65 -16.10
C LYS A 120 -5.64 -10.97 -16.12
N PRO A 121 -4.53 -11.71 -15.94
CA PRO A 121 -3.19 -11.12 -15.89
C PRO A 121 -2.81 -10.41 -17.21
N GLU A 122 -3.39 -10.81 -18.35
CA GLU A 122 -3.20 -10.17 -19.65
C GLU A 122 -3.71 -8.72 -19.71
N ASN A 123 -4.64 -8.35 -18.84
CA ASN A 123 -5.21 -7.00 -18.79
C ASN A 123 -4.33 -5.98 -18.04
N GLY A 124 -3.15 -6.36 -17.57
CA GLY A 124 -2.24 -5.45 -16.86
C GLY A 124 -1.79 -4.22 -17.67
N ASN A 125 -1.79 -4.32 -19.01
CA ASN A 125 -1.39 -3.22 -19.90
C ASN A 125 -2.53 -2.29 -20.31
N ILE A 126 -3.74 -2.47 -19.79
CA ILE A 126 -4.86 -1.57 -20.07
C ILE A 126 -4.70 -0.25 -19.33
N PRO A 127 -5.38 0.83 -19.80
CA PRO A 127 -5.41 2.10 -19.11
C PRO A 127 -5.97 1.99 -17.69
N ILE A 128 -5.36 2.71 -16.74
CA ILE A 128 -5.75 2.62 -15.33
C ILE A 128 -7.22 3.01 -15.07
N TRP A 129 -7.78 3.93 -15.88
CA TRP A 129 -9.16 4.34 -15.75
C TRP A 129 -10.18 3.23 -16.07
N GLU A 130 -9.80 2.23 -16.87
CA GLU A 130 -10.65 1.06 -17.12
C GLU A 130 -10.81 0.21 -15.87
N MET A 131 -9.81 0.17 -14.99
CA MET A 131 -9.90 -0.49 -13.69
C MET A 131 -10.99 0.11 -12.79
N ILE A 132 -11.32 1.38 -12.97
CA ILE A 132 -12.34 2.08 -12.20
C ILE A 132 -13.75 1.71 -12.69
N VAL A 133 -13.90 1.44 -14.00
CA VAL A 133 -15.18 1.22 -14.65
C VAL A 133 -15.55 -0.27 -14.70
N ASP A 134 -14.56 -1.14 -14.89
CA ASP A 134 -14.79 -2.60 -14.94
C ASP A 134 -14.40 -3.26 -13.61
N PRO A 135 -15.38 -3.73 -12.83
CA PRO A 135 -15.14 -4.37 -11.54
C PRO A 135 -14.42 -5.73 -11.64
N TYR A 136 -14.22 -6.25 -12.85
CA TYR A 136 -13.57 -7.55 -13.11
C TYR A 136 -12.13 -7.44 -13.59
N ILE A 137 -11.59 -6.24 -13.69
CA ILE A 137 -10.18 -5.99 -14.02
C ILE A 137 -9.29 -6.00 -12.79
#